data_a09f779e67256fa6cd34e75459ab6e21
#
_entry.id   a09f779e67256fa6cd34e75459ab6e21
#
_cell.length_a   1.000
_cell.length_b   1.000
_cell.length_c   1.000
_cell.angle_alpha   90.00
_cell.angle_beta   90.00
_cell.angle_gamma   90.00
#
_symmetry.space_group_name_H-M   'P 1'
#
loop_
_entity.id
_entity.type
_entity.pdbx_description
1 polymer ?
#
loop_
_entity_poly.entity_id
_entity_poly.type
_entity_poly.pdbx_seq_one_letter_code
_entity_poly.pdbx_strand_id
1 'polypeptide(L)'
;MAYKDILVYLDPTEESANRIRFAAELAKTHGARLIAVDATITADAEGIDPSSPTRRTFDEATRDAALTGLFVPAEKPGQGDAFTHCVDLIVAPAPGGPARDVIRQGALDRALTESGAPMLILPPGWKPSPVGRNVVIAWNGEREALRAVHDAMPLLERARKVVVFAFSSRPSGLRDSAAMLAQHLERHGVKAKISDWTNTGDMTAIDALFASLDTQDADLIVAGAFGRSRLFEGLFGGVSLDLMRQQSLPVMMSH
;
A
#
# COMPACT_ATOMS: atom_id res chain seq x y z
N MET A 1 -4.25 -7.20 -15.93
CA MET A 1 -4.49 -8.24 -14.89
C MET A 1 -5.46 -7.70 -13.85
N ALA A 2 -6.18 -8.53 -13.08
CA ALA A 2 -7.08 -8.07 -12.02
C ALA A 2 -6.75 -8.83 -10.74
N TYR A 3 -6.83 -8.18 -9.60
CA TYR A 3 -6.73 -8.85 -8.31
C TYR A 3 -7.87 -9.86 -8.15
N LYS A 4 -7.63 -10.99 -7.51
CA LYS A 4 -8.60 -12.05 -7.27
C LYS A 4 -8.82 -12.33 -5.78
N ASP A 5 -7.80 -12.10 -4.97
CA ASP A 5 -7.85 -12.20 -3.52
C ASP A 5 -7.28 -10.92 -2.91
N ILE A 6 -8.12 -10.16 -2.20
CA ILE A 6 -7.72 -8.97 -1.48
C ILE A 6 -7.87 -9.23 0.01
N LEU A 7 -6.79 -9.05 0.77
CA LEU A 7 -6.80 -9.15 2.21
C LEU A 7 -6.92 -7.76 2.83
N VAL A 8 -7.75 -7.61 3.85
CA VAL A 8 -7.82 -6.40 4.67
C VAL A 8 -7.54 -6.74 6.13
N TYR A 9 -6.60 -6.02 6.74
CA TYR A 9 -6.38 -6.11 8.18
C TYR A 9 -7.47 -5.36 8.93
N LEU A 10 -8.07 -6.04 9.90
CA LEU A 10 -9.06 -5.48 10.82
C LEU A 10 -8.44 -5.20 12.18
N ASP A 11 -8.94 -4.17 12.82
CA ASP A 11 -8.66 -3.80 14.19
C ASP A 11 -9.90 -3.12 14.80
N PRO A 12 -9.97 -2.92 16.13
CA PRO A 12 -11.12 -2.34 16.79
C PRO A 12 -11.24 -0.81 16.65
N THR A 13 -10.38 -0.16 15.86
CA THR A 13 -10.44 1.30 15.66
C THR A 13 -11.56 1.72 14.72
N GLU A 14 -12.03 2.97 14.85
CA GLU A 14 -13.04 3.54 13.95
C GLU A 14 -12.54 3.62 12.49
N GLU A 15 -11.24 3.76 12.28
CA GLU A 15 -10.62 3.79 10.96
C GLU A 15 -10.76 2.47 10.20
N SER A 16 -10.90 1.35 10.93
CA SER A 16 -11.12 0.02 10.37
C SER A 16 -12.36 -0.02 9.48
N ALA A 17 -13.43 0.68 9.85
CA ALA A 17 -14.65 0.73 9.06
C ALA A 17 -14.46 1.36 7.68
N ASN A 18 -13.67 2.43 7.58
CA ASN A 18 -13.35 3.08 6.31
C ASN A 18 -12.47 2.17 5.44
N ARG A 19 -11.51 1.49 6.06
CA ARG A 19 -10.61 0.54 5.40
C ARG A 19 -11.38 -0.66 4.83
N ILE A 20 -12.34 -1.20 5.59
CA ILE A 20 -13.22 -2.30 5.15
C ILE A 20 -14.03 -1.87 3.92
N ARG A 21 -14.72 -0.73 3.99
CA ARG A 21 -15.54 -0.24 2.87
C ARG A 21 -14.71 -0.01 1.61
N PHE A 22 -13.53 0.59 1.77
CA PHE A 22 -12.60 0.79 0.66
C PHE A 22 -12.15 -0.55 0.05
N ALA A 23 -11.74 -1.51 0.87
CA ALA A 23 -11.30 -2.83 0.40
C ALA A 23 -12.45 -3.59 -0.30
N ALA A 24 -13.69 -3.46 0.17
CA ALA A 24 -14.86 -4.05 -0.46
C ALA A 24 -15.14 -3.44 -1.84
N GLU A 25 -15.08 -2.11 -1.98
CA GLU A 25 -15.24 -1.45 -3.28
C GLU A 25 -14.12 -1.81 -4.25
N LEU A 26 -12.88 -1.93 -3.77
CA LEU A 26 -11.75 -2.39 -4.56
C LEU A 26 -11.95 -3.84 -5.02
N ALA A 27 -12.36 -4.73 -4.12
CA ALA A 27 -12.65 -6.13 -4.44
C ALA A 27 -13.78 -6.24 -5.47
N LYS A 28 -14.87 -5.48 -5.31
CA LYS A 28 -15.97 -5.40 -6.28
C LYS A 28 -15.48 -4.96 -7.66
N THR A 29 -14.65 -3.91 -7.70
CA THR A 29 -14.10 -3.36 -8.95
C THR A 29 -13.26 -4.38 -9.73
N HIS A 30 -12.58 -5.29 -9.02
CA HIS A 30 -11.71 -6.32 -9.61
C HIS A 30 -12.39 -7.70 -9.74
N GLY A 31 -13.59 -7.87 -9.19
CA GLY A 31 -14.24 -9.18 -9.09
C GLY A 31 -13.44 -10.14 -8.21
N ALA A 32 -12.92 -9.62 -7.10
CA ALA A 32 -12.07 -10.32 -6.15
C ALA A 32 -12.86 -10.83 -4.94
N ARG A 33 -12.36 -11.87 -4.28
CA ARG A 33 -12.77 -12.26 -2.94
C ARG A 33 -12.17 -11.29 -1.93
N LEU A 34 -12.90 -10.94 -0.86
CA LEU A 34 -12.39 -10.14 0.24
C LEU A 34 -12.12 -11.03 1.46
N ILE A 35 -10.87 -11.02 1.92
CA ILE A 35 -10.41 -11.74 3.10
C ILE A 35 -10.14 -10.73 4.20
N ALA A 36 -10.85 -10.83 5.32
CA ALA A 36 -10.60 -10.00 6.49
C ALA A 36 -9.81 -10.80 7.52
N VAL A 37 -8.67 -10.27 7.93
CA VAL A 37 -7.84 -10.85 8.99
C VAL A 37 -7.90 -9.94 10.21
N ASP A 38 -8.36 -10.50 11.33
CA ASP A 38 -8.27 -9.81 12.60
C ASP A 38 -6.81 -9.71 13.04
N ALA A 39 -6.29 -8.50 13.05
CA ALA A 39 -4.90 -8.21 13.42
C ALA A 39 -4.75 -7.77 14.88
N THR A 40 -5.81 -7.85 15.67
CA THR A 40 -5.80 -7.41 17.08
C THR A 40 -4.73 -8.13 17.87
N ILE A 41 -3.94 -7.36 18.60
CA ILE A 41 -3.01 -7.93 19.57
C ILE A 41 -3.75 -8.08 20.88
N THR A 42 -3.68 -9.25 21.48
CA THR A 42 -3.28 -9.33 22.89
C THR A 42 -3.25 -10.79 23.32
N ALA A 43 -2.38 -11.11 24.27
CA ALA A 43 -2.44 -12.38 25.01
C ALA A 43 -3.79 -12.54 25.75
N ASP A 44 -4.48 -11.42 25.95
CA ASP A 44 -5.72 -11.30 26.72
C ASP A 44 -6.90 -10.78 25.88
N ALA A 45 -6.74 -10.43 24.61
CA ALA A 45 -7.86 -10.02 23.77
C ALA A 45 -8.46 -11.22 23.07
N GLU A 46 -9.74 -11.37 23.26
CA GLU A 46 -10.58 -12.38 22.63
C GLU A 46 -10.79 -12.17 21.12
N GLY A 47 -9.95 -11.34 20.46
CA GLY A 47 -10.11 -10.98 19.06
C GLY A 47 -11.30 -10.06 18.78
N ILE A 48 -11.68 -9.92 17.51
CA ILE A 48 -12.87 -9.14 17.14
C ILE A 48 -14.12 -9.96 17.44
N ASP A 49 -14.89 -9.53 18.44
CA ASP A 49 -16.18 -10.10 18.81
C ASP A 49 -17.10 -10.17 17.58
N PRO A 50 -17.78 -11.31 17.32
CA PRO A 50 -18.75 -11.44 16.22
C PRO A 50 -19.87 -10.38 16.24
N SER A 51 -20.19 -9.83 17.41
CA SER A 51 -21.17 -8.74 17.58
C SER A 51 -20.55 -7.34 17.46
N SER A 52 -19.23 -7.23 17.27
CA SER A 52 -18.53 -5.95 17.20
C SER A 52 -18.97 -5.07 16.02
N PRO A 53 -18.84 -3.75 16.12
CA PRO A 53 -19.07 -2.86 14.96
C PRO A 53 -18.19 -3.20 13.75
N THR A 54 -16.94 -3.58 13.99
CA THR A 54 -16.00 -3.94 12.94
C THR A 54 -16.47 -5.17 12.17
N ARG A 55 -16.88 -6.22 12.87
CA ARG A 55 -17.41 -7.44 12.23
C ARG A 55 -18.69 -7.14 11.45
N ARG A 56 -19.63 -6.38 12.03
CA ARG A 56 -20.86 -5.98 11.32
C ARG A 56 -20.57 -5.18 10.06
N THR A 57 -19.63 -4.22 10.13
CA THR A 57 -19.22 -3.42 8.96
C THR A 57 -18.66 -4.32 7.85
N PHE A 58 -17.87 -5.34 8.20
CA PHE A 58 -17.37 -6.30 7.20
C PHE A 58 -18.49 -7.10 6.55
N ASP A 59 -19.40 -7.64 7.35
CA ASP A 59 -20.52 -8.45 6.85
C ASP A 59 -21.51 -7.60 6.00
N GLU A 60 -21.72 -6.35 6.37
CA GLU A 60 -22.51 -5.38 5.58
C GLU A 60 -21.81 -5.03 4.27
N ALA A 61 -20.55 -4.64 4.32
CA ALA A 61 -19.79 -4.23 3.13
C ALA A 61 -19.66 -5.36 2.10
N THR A 62 -19.45 -6.59 2.53
CA THR A 62 -19.40 -7.76 1.64
C THR A 62 -20.75 -8.08 1.04
N ARG A 63 -21.84 -7.98 1.83
CA ARG A 63 -23.21 -8.18 1.33
C ARG A 63 -23.59 -7.11 0.30
N ASP A 64 -23.36 -5.83 0.62
CA ASP A 64 -23.72 -4.70 -0.25
C ASP A 64 -22.94 -4.71 -1.56
N ALA A 65 -21.71 -5.18 -1.52
CA ALA A 65 -20.88 -5.34 -2.69
C ALA A 65 -21.12 -6.65 -3.46
N ALA A 66 -21.97 -7.55 -2.93
CA ALA A 66 -22.22 -8.91 -3.45
C ALA A 66 -20.92 -9.72 -3.59
N LEU A 67 -20.04 -9.65 -2.60
CA LEU A 67 -18.74 -10.31 -2.57
C LEU A 67 -18.78 -11.64 -1.79
N THR A 68 -17.89 -12.54 -2.16
CA THR A 68 -17.49 -13.64 -1.26
C THR A 68 -16.55 -13.09 -0.20
N GLY A 69 -16.99 -13.06 1.05
CA GLY A 69 -16.21 -12.62 2.20
C GLY A 69 -15.70 -13.81 3.03
N LEU A 70 -14.43 -13.74 3.47
CA LEU A 70 -13.86 -14.67 4.43
C LEU A 70 -13.32 -13.86 5.61
N PHE A 71 -13.81 -14.19 6.80
CA PHE A 71 -13.29 -13.61 8.04
C PHE A 71 -12.39 -14.60 8.77
N VAL A 72 -11.19 -14.18 9.10
CA VAL A 72 -10.18 -14.95 9.82
C VAL A 72 -9.95 -14.32 11.19
N PRO A 73 -10.37 -14.97 12.27
CA PRO A 73 -10.23 -14.46 13.63
C PRO A 73 -8.76 -14.48 14.09
N ALA A 74 -8.44 -13.67 15.09
CA ALA A 74 -7.13 -13.63 15.73
C ALA A 74 -6.95 -14.80 16.72
N GLU A 75 -6.87 -16.03 16.25
CA GLU A 75 -6.83 -17.20 17.16
C GLU A 75 -5.43 -17.49 17.71
N LYS A 76 -4.38 -17.31 16.93
CA LYS A 76 -2.98 -17.60 17.35
C LYS A 76 -1.98 -16.74 16.59
N PRO A 77 -0.82 -16.44 17.21
CA PRO A 77 0.31 -15.85 16.49
C PRO A 77 0.66 -16.69 15.25
N GLY A 78 0.69 -16.05 14.07
CA GLY A 78 1.07 -16.70 12.81
C GLY A 78 -0.07 -17.29 11.97
N GLN A 79 -1.28 -17.46 12.52
CA GLN A 79 -2.38 -18.05 11.74
C GLN A 79 -2.93 -17.09 10.67
N GLY A 80 -3.00 -15.78 10.98
CA GLY A 80 -3.32 -14.74 10.00
C GLY A 80 -2.21 -14.54 8.95
N ASP A 81 -0.95 -14.81 9.32
CA ASP A 81 0.20 -14.65 8.44
C ASP A 81 0.15 -15.64 7.25
N ALA A 82 -0.41 -16.84 7.44
CA ALA A 82 -0.55 -17.82 6.35
C ALA A 82 -1.41 -17.30 5.18
N PHE A 83 -2.42 -16.48 5.45
CA PHE A 83 -3.27 -15.90 4.40
C PHE A 83 -2.53 -14.82 3.58
N THR A 84 -1.54 -14.14 4.16
CA THR A 84 -0.80 -13.09 3.45
C THR A 84 0.03 -13.63 2.29
N HIS A 85 0.40 -14.91 2.30
CA HIS A 85 1.20 -15.54 1.24
C HIS A 85 0.39 -15.97 0.00
N CYS A 86 -0.93 -15.87 0.05
CA CYS A 86 -1.82 -16.36 -1.01
C CYS A 86 -2.86 -15.33 -1.43
N VAL A 87 -2.46 -14.04 -1.44
CA VAL A 87 -3.32 -12.92 -1.87
C VAL A 87 -2.60 -12.03 -2.88
N ASP A 88 -3.36 -11.30 -3.66
CA ASP A 88 -2.83 -10.40 -4.68
C ASP A 88 -2.57 -8.99 -4.13
N LEU A 89 -3.23 -8.62 -3.04
CA LEU A 89 -3.11 -7.31 -2.41
C LEU A 89 -3.51 -7.37 -0.94
N ILE A 90 -2.73 -6.70 -0.10
CA ILE A 90 -3.03 -6.49 1.32
C ILE A 90 -3.41 -5.02 1.53
N VAL A 91 -4.55 -4.75 2.17
CA VAL A 91 -4.96 -3.42 2.60
C VAL A 91 -4.74 -3.29 4.10
N ALA A 92 -3.91 -2.33 4.50
CA ALA A 92 -3.44 -2.19 5.87
C ALA A 92 -3.52 -0.74 6.37
N PRO A 93 -3.59 -0.50 7.69
CA PRO A 93 -3.40 0.83 8.26
C PRO A 93 -1.92 1.21 8.25
N ALA A 94 -1.63 2.51 8.31
CA ALA A 94 -0.26 2.99 8.49
C ALA A 94 0.29 2.62 9.89
N PRO A 95 1.59 2.32 9.99
CA PRO A 95 2.23 1.89 11.24
C PRO A 95 2.39 3.01 12.30
N GLY A 96 1.79 4.15 12.15
CA GLY A 96 1.88 5.28 13.08
C GLY A 96 0.53 5.80 13.59
N GLY A 97 -0.58 5.22 13.11
CA GLY A 97 -1.94 5.66 13.46
C GLY A 97 -2.51 4.99 14.72
N PRO A 98 -3.81 5.20 15.01
CA PRO A 98 -4.51 4.61 16.14
C PRO A 98 -4.43 3.08 16.21
N ALA A 99 -4.27 2.42 15.08
CA ALA A 99 -4.11 0.97 14.99
C ALA A 99 -2.75 0.48 15.53
N ARG A 100 -1.75 1.36 15.75
CA ARG A 100 -0.40 0.99 16.19
C ARG A 100 -0.39 0.18 17.47
N ASP A 101 -1.19 0.56 18.44
CA ASP A 101 -1.18 -0.03 19.78
C ASP A 101 -2.07 -1.28 19.86
N VAL A 102 -2.87 -1.54 18.84
CA VAL A 102 -3.82 -2.66 18.79
C VAL A 102 -3.49 -3.72 17.74
N ILE A 103 -2.66 -3.39 16.74
CA ILE A 103 -2.16 -4.36 15.77
C ILE A 103 -0.91 -5.04 16.33
N ARG A 104 -0.82 -6.36 16.13
CA ARG A 104 0.31 -7.15 16.56
C ARG A 104 1.63 -6.56 16.03
N GLN A 105 2.55 -6.26 16.98
CA GLN A 105 3.83 -5.65 16.65
C GLN A 105 4.59 -6.48 15.61
N GLY A 106 5.06 -5.83 14.57
CA GLY A 106 5.78 -6.46 13.45
C GLY A 106 4.90 -7.25 12.47
N ALA A 107 3.57 -7.36 12.66
CA ALA A 107 2.71 -8.08 11.71
C ALA A 107 2.69 -7.41 10.34
N LEU A 108 2.59 -6.08 10.30
CA LEU A 108 2.60 -5.32 9.04
C LEU A 108 3.98 -5.39 8.36
N ASP A 109 5.07 -5.31 9.15
CA ASP A 109 6.43 -5.42 8.63
C ASP A 109 6.68 -6.79 8.00
N ARG A 110 6.28 -7.88 8.68
CA ARG A 110 6.37 -9.22 8.12
C ARG A 110 5.50 -9.39 6.88
N ALA A 111 4.24 -8.93 6.93
CA ALA A 111 3.36 -8.99 5.78
C ALA A 111 3.96 -8.29 4.56
N LEU A 112 4.57 -7.11 4.75
CA LEU A 112 5.21 -6.37 3.66
C LEU A 112 6.48 -7.06 3.14
N THR A 113 7.26 -7.71 4.01
CA THR A 113 8.61 -8.19 3.66
C THR A 113 8.70 -9.68 3.40
N GLU A 114 7.75 -10.46 3.90
CA GLU A 114 7.81 -11.93 3.86
C GLU A 114 6.66 -12.54 3.05
N SER A 115 5.53 -11.83 2.87
CA SER A 115 4.38 -12.39 2.15
C SER A 115 4.59 -12.51 0.65
N GLY A 116 5.40 -11.62 0.06
CA GLY A 116 5.52 -11.48 -1.39
C GLY A 116 4.34 -10.75 -2.06
N ALA A 117 3.30 -10.40 -1.30
CA ALA A 117 2.17 -9.61 -1.80
C ALA A 117 2.40 -8.11 -1.58
N PRO A 118 1.93 -7.25 -2.50
CA PRO A 118 1.96 -5.80 -2.30
C PRO A 118 1.02 -5.37 -1.17
N MET A 119 1.39 -4.30 -0.48
CA MET A 119 0.59 -3.72 0.59
C MET A 119 0.15 -2.31 0.23
N LEU A 120 -1.16 -2.07 0.25
CA LEU A 120 -1.77 -0.75 0.15
C LEU A 120 -2.04 -0.22 1.55
N ILE A 121 -1.27 0.78 1.94
CA ILE A 121 -1.26 1.36 3.27
C ILE A 121 -2.10 2.63 3.26
N LEU A 122 -3.13 2.68 4.10
CA LEU A 122 -3.98 3.86 4.26
C LEU A 122 -3.46 4.75 5.40
N PRO A 123 -3.33 6.07 5.18
CA PRO A 123 -2.83 6.97 6.21
C PRO A 123 -3.79 7.13 7.39
N PRO A 124 -3.29 7.56 8.57
CA PRO A 124 -4.14 7.86 9.71
C PRO A 124 -5.18 8.94 9.35
N GLY A 125 -6.40 8.78 9.83
CA GLY A 125 -7.49 9.73 9.56
C GLY A 125 -7.98 9.75 8.12
N TRP A 126 -7.54 8.82 7.27
CA TRP A 126 -7.98 8.75 5.89
C TRP A 126 -9.50 8.57 5.78
N LYS A 127 -10.10 9.38 4.93
CA LYS A 127 -11.51 9.29 4.60
C LYS A 127 -11.70 8.68 3.22
N PRO A 128 -12.74 7.87 3.00
CA PRO A 128 -13.01 7.26 1.70
C PRO A 128 -12.98 8.29 0.57
N SER A 129 -12.06 8.12 -0.34
CA SER A 129 -11.83 8.95 -1.51
C SER A 129 -11.36 8.05 -2.66
N PRO A 130 -11.46 8.48 -3.92
CA PRO A 130 -10.87 7.74 -5.02
C PRO A 130 -9.39 7.48 -4.80
N VAL A 131 -8.93 6.25 -5.08
CA VAL A 131 -7.53 5.84 -5.03
C VAL A 131 -7.13 5.22 -6.36
N GLY A 132 -5.97 5.62 -6.89
CA GLY A 132 -5.45 5.12 -8.16
C GLY A 132 -5.97 5.83 -9.40
N ARG A 133 -6.57 7.02 -9.26
CA ARG A 133 -6.90 7.88 -10.41
C ARG A 133 -5.70 8.69 -10.89
N ASN A 134 -4.97 9.29 -9.96
CA ASN A 134 -3.78 10.08 -10.22
C ASN A 134 -2.62 9.46 -9.42
N VAL A 135 -1.80 8.67 -10.10
CA VAL A 135 -0.78 7.84 -9.46
C VAL A 135 0.59 8.47 -9.65
N VAL A 136 1.36 8.56 -8.57
CA VAL A 136 2.78 8.90 -8.61
C VAL A 136 3.59 7.65 -8.27
N ILE A 137 4.45 7.24 -9.19
CA ILE A 137 5.41 6.14 -9.01
C ILE A 137 6.72 6.75 -8.51
N ALA A 138 7.10 6.45 -7.28
CA ALA A 138 8.40 6.85 -6.73
C ALA A 138 9.48 5.90 -7.26
N TRP A 139 10.20 6.35 -8.29
CA TRP A 139 11.15 5.54 -9.03
C TRP A 139 12.60 5.83 -8.63
N ASN A 140 13.31 4.79 -8.22
CA ASN A 140 14.73 4.84 -7.87
C ASN A 140 15.61 3.92 -8.74
N GLY A 141 15.01 3.21 -9.71
CA GLY A 141 15.71 2.27 -10.58
C GLY A 141 16.02 0.91 -9.96
N GLU A 142 15.58 0.65 -8.73
CA GLU A 142 15.87 -0.60 -8.00
C GLU A 142 14.77 -1.65 -8.23
N ARG A 143 15.10 -2.88 -7.85
CA ARG A 143 14.25 -4.07 -8.03
C ARG A 143 12.89 -3.92 -7.35
N GLU A 144 12.87 -3.40 -6.12
CA GLU A 144 11.68 -3.24 -5.32
C GLU A 144 10.70 -2.21 -5.93
N ALA A 145 11.23 -1.14 -6.52
CA ALA A 145 10.41 -0.16 -7.24
C ALA A 145 9.78 -0.78 -8.51
N LEU A 146 10.53 -1.58 -9.26
CA LEU A 146 9.99 -2.30 -10.42
C LEU A 146 8.93 -3.33 -9.99
N ARG A 147 9.16 -4.04 -8.89
CA ARG A 147 8.19 -4.96 -8.32
C ARG A 147 6.89 -4.24 -7.97
N ALA A 148 6.98 -3.09 -7.27
CA ALA A 148 5.81 -2.29 -6.92
C ALA A 148 5.02 -1.81 -8.16
N VAL A 149 5.72 -1.45 -9.24
CA VAL A 149 5.08 -1.09 -10.51
C VAL A 149 4.30 -2.28 -11.09
N HIS A 150 4.90 -3.47 -11.14
CA HIS A 150 4.22 -4.66 -11.66
C HIS A 150 3.00 -5.04 -10.83
N ASP A 151 3.12 -5.00 -9.51
CA ASP A 151 2.03 -5.31 -8.59
C ASP A 151 0.92 -4.25 -8.64
N ALA A 152 1.25 -3.00 -9.00
CA ALA A 152 0.28 -1.91 -9.17
C ALA A 152 -0.40 -1.90 -10.56
N MET A 153 0.03 -2.72 -11.51
CA MET A 153 -0.51 -2.70 -12.89
C MET A 153 -2.04 -2.70 -12.95
N PRO A 154 -2.78 -3.50 -12.12
CA PRO A 154 -4.24 -3.47 -12.16
C PRO A 154 -4.86 -2.11 -11.81
N LEU A 155 -4.16 -1.27 -11.05
CA LEU A 155 -4.55 0.11 -10.74
C LEU A 155 -4.06 1.08 -11.82
N LEU A 156 -2.81 0.93 -12.28
CA LEU A 156 -2.19 1.79 -13.29
C LEU A 156 -2.95 1.76 -14.63
N GLU A 157 -3.41 0.59 -15.05
CA GLU A 157 -4.22 0.41 -16.28
C GLU A 157 -5.55 1.19 -16.23
N ARG A 158 -6.05 1.51 -15.04
CA ARG A 158 -7.31 2.24 -14.82
C ARG A 158 -7.07 3.71 -14.45
N ALA A 159 -5.83 4.10 -14.24
CA ALA A 159 -5.48 5.45 -13.83
C ALA A 159 -5.75 6.47 -14.94
N ARG A 160 -6.22 7.65 -14.54
CA ARG A 160 -6.38 8.79 -15.45
C ARG A 160 -5.04 9.47 -15.74
N LYS A 161 -4.15 9.47 -14.75
CA LYS A 161 -2.83 10.12 -14.79
C LYS A 161 -1.83 9.24 -14.07
N VAL A 162 -0.71 9.00 -14.72
CA VAL A 162 0.44 8.32 -14.10
C VAL A 162 1.68 9.18 -14.28
N VAL A 163 2.42 9.38 -13.20
CA VAL A 163 3.67 10.13 -13.19
C VAL A 163 4.78 9.26 -12.63
N VAL A 164 5.85 9.08 -13.37
CA VAL A 164 7.10 8.49 -12.88
C VAL A 164 7.93 9.61 -12.28
N PHE A 165 7.98 9.67 -10.96
CA PHE A 165 8.80 10.61 -10.21
C PHE A 165 10.17 10.00 -9.96
N ALA A 166 11.22 10.64 -10.51
CA ALA A 166 12.60 10.26 -10.33
C ALA A 166 13.37 11.40 -9.65
N PHE A 167 14.01 11.09 -8.52
CA PHE A 167 14.82 12.05 -7.78
C PHE A 167 16.26 11.57 -7.70
N SER A 168 17.21 12.43 -8.10
CA SER A 168 18.63 12.16 -7.97
C SER A 168 19.36 13.37 -7.37
N SER A 169 20.21 13.11 -6.39
CA SER A 169 21.10 14.13 -5.81
C SER A 169 22.36 14.35 -6.64
N ARG A 170 22.58 13.56 -7.68
CA ARG A 170 23.74 13.66 -8.58
C ARG A 170 23.29 13.30 -10.01
N PRO A 171 23.98 13.81 -11.07
CA PRO A 171 23.77 13.31 -12.40
C PRO A 171 23.91 11.78 -12.42
N SER A 172 22.85 11.09 -12.75
CA SER A 172 22.80 9.62 -12.75
C SER A 172 22.00 9.15 -13.97
N GLY A 173 22.11 7.89 -14.34
CA GLY A 173 21.26 7.26 -15.36
C GLY A 173 19.79 7.08 -14.93
N LEU A 174 19.37 7.67 -13.82
CA LEU A 174 18.02 7.50 -13.28
C LEU A 174 16.95 8.07 -14.21
N ARG A 175 17.23 9.20 -14.86
CA ARG A 175 16.33 9.78 -15.86
C ARG A 175 16.12 8.83 -17.05
N ASP A 176 17.19 8.23 -17.56
CA ASP A 176 17.11 7.28 -18.67
C ASP A 176 16.34 6.02 -18.23
N SER A 177 16.60 5.55 -17.02
CA SER A 177 15.85 4.45 -16.39
C SER A 177 14.36 4.77 -16.25
N ALA A 178 13.99 5.99 -15.83
CA ALA A 178 12.61 6.44 -15.77
C ALA A 178 11.96 6.50 -17.17
N ALA A 179 12.71 6.92 -18.19
CA ALA A 179 12.24 6.92 -19.57
C ALA A 179 11.99 5.49 -20.10
N MET A 180 12.88 4.56 -19.76
CA MET A 180 12.68 3.13 -20.10
C MET A 180 11.45 2.55 -19.37
N LEU A 181 11.21 2.92 -18.11
CA LEU A 181 10.00 2.53 -17.39
C LEU A 181 8.74 3.11 -18.06
N ALA A 182 8.74 4.37 -18.44
CA ALA A 182 7.60 4.98 -19.12
C ALA A 182 7.27 4.27 -20.45
N GLN A 183 8.29 3.91 -21.23
CA GLN A 183 8.11 3.11 -22.44
C GLN A 183 7.60 1.69 -22.15
N HIS A 184 8.04 1.08 -21.06
CA HIS A 184 7.55 -0.22 -20.62
C HIS A 184 6.05 -0.13 -20.26
N LEU A 185 5.66 0.85 -19.48
CA LEU A 185 4.27 1.13 -19.11
C LEU A 185 3.38 1.37 -20.34
N GLU A 186 3.90 2.09 -21.35
CA GLU A 186 3.16 2.36 -22.58
C GLU A 186 2.82 1.07 -23.35
N ARG A 187 3.71 0.06 -23.35
CA ARG A 187 3.43 -1.27 -23.95
C ARG A 187 2.31 -2.01 -23.23
N HIS A 188 2.04 -1.67 -21.95
CA HIS A 188 0.91 -2.15 -21.17
C HIS A 188 -0.32 -1.22 -21.24
N GLY A 189 -0.31 -0.23 -22.14
CA GLY A 189 -1.41 0.71 -22.34
C GLY A 189 -1.46 1.85 -21.33
N VAL A 190 -0.46 1.96 -20.44
CA VAL A 190 -0.37 3.00 -19.40
C VAL A 190 0.51 4.16 -19.89
N LYS A 191 -0.11 5.33 -20.13
CA LYS A 191 0.64 6.54 -20.50
C LYS A 191 1.17 7.24 -19.24
N ALA A 192 2.47 7.21 -19.06
CA ALA A 192 3.13 7.85 -17.93
C ALA A 192 3.91 9.10 -18.36
N LYS A 193 3.82 10.17 -17.54
CA LYS A 193 4.68 11.35 -17.65
C LYS A 193 5.88 11.18 -16.72
N ILE A 194 7.02 11.73 -17.10
CA ILE A 194 8.21 11.73 -16.25
C ILE A 194 8.30 13.07 -15.54
N SER A 195 8.47 13.02 -14.22
CA SER A 195 8.82 14.16 -13.38
C SER A 195 10.23 13.90 -12.84
N ASP A 196 11.21 14.53 -13.46
CA ASP A 196 12.62 14.37 -13.13
C ASP A 196 13.09 15.55 -12.30
N TRP A 197 13.58 15.24 -11.08
CA TRP A 197 14.08 16.24 -10.14
C TRP A 197 15.55 15.99 -9.86
N THR A 198 16.39 16.81 -10.44
CA THR A 198 17.82 16.83 -10.09
C THR A 198 18.02 17.89 -9.01
N ASN A 199 18.42 17.48 -7.82
CA ASN A 199 18.68 18.40 -6.72
C ASN A 199 20.15 18.80 -6.67
N THR A 200 20.38 20.11 -6.58
CA THR A 200 21.70 20.70 -6.33
C THR A 200 21.80 21.34 -4.93
N GLY A 201 20.80 21.16 -4.07
CA GLY A 201 20.69 21.73 -2.72
C GLY A 201 20.45 20.69 -1.63
N ASP A 202 19.92 21.14 -0.50
CA ASP A 202 19.72 20.31 0.70
C ASP A 202 18.38 19.57 0.74
N MET A 203 17.57 19.60 -0.32
CA MET A 203 16.28 18.92 -0.39
C MET A 203 16.45 17.39 -0.39
N THR A 204 15.72 16.70 0.45
CA THR A 204 15.71 15.25 0.46
C THR A 204 14.79 14.66 -0.62
N ALA A 205 14.96 13.37 -0.96
CA ALA A 205 14.10 12.70 -1.92
C ALA A 205 12.63 12.68 -1.48
N ILE A 206 12.39 12.60 -0.17
CA ILE A 206 11.04 12.56 0.39
C ILE A 206 10.37 13.94 0.32
N ASP A 207 11.12 15.03 0.60
CA ASP A 207 10.60 16.39 0.49
C ASP A 207 10.24 16.72 -0.97
N ALA A 208 11.11 16.34 -1.92
CA ALA A 208 10.86 16.51 -3.34
C ALA A 208 9.65 15.70 -3.82
N LEU A 209 9.48 14.47 -3.31
CA LEU A 209 8.30 13.66 -3.61
C LEU A 209 7.03 14.34 -3.10
N PHE A 210 6.97 14.77 -1.84
CA PHE A 210 5.80 15.42 -1.28
C PHE A 210 5.48 16.74 -2.01
N ALA A 211 6.46 17.56 -2.33
CA ALA A 211 6.25 18.76 -3.15
C ALA A 211 5.70 18.42 -4.56
N SER A 212 6.05 17.28 -5.11
CA SER A 212 5.51 16.80 -6.38
C SER A 212 4.05 16.33 -6.27
N LEU A 213 3.65 15.72 -5.16
CA LEU A 213 2.29 15.16 -4.99
C LEU A 213 1.21 16.21 -5.14
N ASP A 214 1.36 17.37 -4.51
CA ASP A 214 0.41 18.48 -4.58
C ASP A 214 0.25 18.99 -6.01
N THR A 215 1.36 19.14 -6.74
CA THR A 215 1.34 19.61 -8.14
C THR A 215 0.75 18.58 -9.10
N GLN A 216 0.76 17.31 -8.73
CA GLN A 216 0.21 16.21 -9.53
C GLN A 216 -1.23 15.87 -9.19
N ASP A 217 -1.81 16.45 -8.13
CA ASP A 217 -3.14 16.12 -7.62
C ASP A 217 -3.24 14.58 -7.36
N ALA A 218 -2.18 14.04 -6.73
CA ALA A 218 -2.02 12.61 -6.55
C ALA A 218 -3.01 12.04 -5.52
N ASP A 219 -3.48 10.83 -5.76
CA ASP A 219 -4.35 10.08 -4.84
C ASP A 219 -3.78 8.70 -4.46
N LEU A 220 -2.65 8.32 -5.07
CA LEU A 220 -1.91 7.10 -4.76
C LEU A 220 -0.42 7.29 -5.03
N ILE A 221 0.41 6.81 -4.11
CA ILE A 221 1.84 6.64 -4.32
C ILE A 221 2.14 5.15 -4.53
N VAL A 222 2.98 4.82 -5.51
CA VAL A 222 3.52 3.47 -5.71
C VAL A 222 5.02 3.53 -5.48
N ALA A 223 5.53 2.73 -4.54
CA ALA A 223 6.93 2.77 -4.13
C ALA A 223 7.47 1.37 -3.79
N GLY A 224 8.75 1.14 -4.03
CA GLY A 224 9.46 -0.02 -3.49
C GLY A 224 9.66 0.11 -1.97
N ALA A 225 9.58 -1.00 -1.27
CA ALA A 225 9.85 -1.08 0.15
C ALA A 225 11.27 -1.58 0.41
N PHE A 226 11.99 -0.94 1.33
CA PHE A 226 13.23 -1.44 1.93
C PHE A 226 14.31 -1.93 0.94
N GLY A 227 14.69 -1.15 -0.06
CA GLY A 227 15.80 -1.44 -0.96
C GLY A 227 17.13 -1.68 -0.23
N ARG A 228 18.26 -1.56 -0.91
CA ARG A 228 19.63 -1.92 -0.45
C ARG A 228 20.05 -1.54 0.98
N SER A 229 19.33 -0.66 1.68
CA SER A 229 19.72 -0.18 3.02
C SER A 229 19.50 -1.18 4.16
N ARG A 230 18.89 -2.36 3.92
CA ARG A 230 18.70 -3.39 4.96
C ARG A 230 19.99 -4.09 5.41
N LEU A 231 21.06 -4.04 4.61
CA LEU A 231 22.31 -4.76 4.90
C LEU A 231 23.28 -4.03 5.83
N PHE A 232 23.01 -2.76 6.15
CA PHE A 232 23.86 -2.00 7.05
C PHE A 232 23.06 -1.44 8.22
N GLU A 233 23.24 -2.10 9.37
CA GLU A 233 22.97 -1.62 10.72
C GLU A 233 21.52 -1.23 11.05
N GLY A 234 20.66 -2.18 11.41
CA GLY A 234 19.55 -1.98 12.37
C GLY A 234 18.64 -0.75 12.20
N LEU A 235 18.84 0.07 11.17
CA LEU A 235 18.09 1.28 10.86
C LEU A 235 17.28 1.01 9.59
N PHE A 236 15.97 0.97 9.74
CA PHE A 236 15.00 0.98 8.65
C PHE A 236 15.36 2.09 7.67
N GLY A 237 15.48 1.78 6.38
CA GLY A 237 15.84 2.75 5.34
C GLY A 237 14.91 3.97 5.36
N GLY A 238 15.47 5.17 5.57
CA GLY A 238 14.75 6.39 5.92
C GLY A 238 13.54 6.68 5.03
N VAL A 239 13.69 6.63 3.69
CA VAL A 239 12.63 7.03 2.76
C VAL A 239 11.37 6.15 2.85
N SER A 240 11.51 4.82 2.94
CA SER A 240 10.34 3.92 3.03
C SER A 240 9.58 4.10 4.34
N LEU A 241 10.30 4.25 5.45
CA LEU A 241 9.70 4.45 6.77
C LEU A 241 9.09 5.85 6.89
N ASP A 242 9.77 6.87 6.37
CA ASP A 242 9.28 8.23 6.36
C ASP A 242 8.02 8.33 5.47
N LEU A 243 8.02 7.66 4.33
CA LEU A 243 6.85 7.58 3.46
C LEU A 243 5.65 6.94 4.19
N MET A 244 5.86 5.84 4.92
CA MET A 244 4.81 5.18 5.69
C MET A 244 4.30 6.00 6.89
N ARG A 245 5.14 6.85 7.47
CA ARG A 245 4.80 7.64 8.68
C ARG A 245 4.24 9.02 8.38
N GLN A 246 4.73 9.67 7.34
CA GLN A 246 4.41 11.07 7.01
C GLN A 246 3.37 11.20 5.90
N GLN A 247 2.92 10.08 5.33
CA GLN A 247 1.98 10.08 4.22
C GLN A 247 0.63 10.71 4.58
N SER A 248 0.13 11.54 3.71
CA SER A 248 -1.24 12.05 3.71
C SER A 248 -2.15 11.31 2.70
N LEU A 249 -1.55 10.49 1.84
CA LEU A 249 -2.19 9.72 0.77
C LEU A 249 -1.96 8.22 0.95
N PRO A 250 -2.82 7.36 0.40
CA PRO A 250 -2.56 5.94 0.27
C PRO A 250 -1.24 5.66 -0.45
N VAL A 251 -0.49 4.69 0.08
CA VAL A 251 0.79 4.24 -0.50
C VAL A 251 0.74 2.74 -0.76
N MET A 252 1.02 2.33 -1.98
CA MET A 252 1.21 0.93 -2.33
C MET A 252 2.70 0.62 -2.35
N MET A 253 3.09 -0.41 -1.60
CA MET A 253 4.49 -0.82 -1.46
C MET A 253 4.66 -2.30 -1.76
N SER A 254 5.82 -2.65 -2.35
CA SER A 254 6.24 -4.04 -2.58
C SER A 254 7.72 -4.20 -2.24
N HIS A 255 8.08 -5.40 -1.79
CA HIS A 255 9.45 -5.77 -1.44
C HIS A 255 9.97 -6.92 -2.30
#